data_ca08b71df1f0c31006d033f5cf30e424
#
_entry.id   ca08b71df1f0c31006d033f5cf30e424
#
_cell.length_a   1.000
_cell.length_b   1.000
_cell.length_c   1.000
_cell.angle_alpha   90.00
_cell.angle_beta   90.00
_cell.angle_gamma   90.00
#
_symmetry.space_group_name_H-M   'P 1'
#
loop_
_entity.id
_entity.type
_entity.pdbx_description
1 polymer ?
#
loop_
_entity_poly.entity_id
_entity_poly.type
_entity_poly.pdbx_seq_one_letter_code
_entity_poly.pdbx_strand_id
1 'polypeptide(L)'
;MAQGLIRRSDVDLVRERARLDEVVSEHVTLRTAGIGSMKGLCPFHDEKTPSFNIRPQLGHWHCFGCGEGGDVISFVQKINHLSFVEAVEMLAGRYGVQLQYEDAGQGRGNRPDFGTRRRLLDAHAIAEEYYREQLGTPAAEVGRRFLTERGFDQDAAAHFGVGFAPEGWDSLTGVLRSRGFTEAELTASGLVSQGQRGVYDRFRGRLVWPIRDITGNTIGFGARRLLDSDQGPKYLNTPETAIYHKSSVLYGLDIARKAISSQHRVVVVEGYTDVMAAHLAGVTTAVASCGTAFGAEHVKIVRRVMGDSNPSAGLRLNTDGRGLAGEVVFTFDGDAAGQKAALRAFE
;
A
#
# COMPACT_ATOMS: atom_id res chain seq x y z
N MET A 1 4.29 1.21 17.62
CA MET A 1 3.32 0.30 18.24
C MET A 1 3.78 -1.14 18.00
N ALA A 2 3.86 -1.98 19.04
CA ALA A 2 4.31 -3.36 18.86
C ALA A 2 3.28 -4.13 18.02
N GLN A 3 3.65 -4.55 16.83
CA GLN A 3 2.89 -5.51 16.03
C GLN A 3 2.85 -6.81 16.82
N GLY A 4 1.66 -7.43 16.98
CA GLY A 4 1.54 -8.75 17.60
C GLY A 4 2.46 -9.73 16.88
N LEU A 5 3.15 -10.57 17.62
CA LEU A 5 4.03 -11.57 17.06
C LEU A 5 3.19 -12.64 16.34
N ILE A 6 3.49 -12.89 15.07
CA ILE A 6 2.91 -14.04 14.35
C ILE A 6 3.47 -15.31 15.03
N ARG A 7 2.61 -16.30 15.25
CA ARG A 7 3.07 -17.58 15.80
C ARG A 7 4.20 -18.16 14.97
N ARG A 8 5.25 -18.62 15.64
CA ARG A 8 6.42 -19.18 14.98
C ARG A 8 6.07 -20.37 14.07
N SER A 9 5.15 -21.22 14.50
CA SER A 9 4.63 -22.33 13.70
C SER A 9 4.06 -21.90 12.35
N ASP A 10 3.34 -20.76 12.33
CA ASP A 10 2.69 -20.27 11.13
C ASP A 10 3.72 -19.63 10.18
N VAL A 11 4.73 -18.95 10.73
CA VAL A 11 5.88 -18.46 9.96
C VAL A 11 6.65 -19.61 9.31
N ASP A 12 6.87 -20.70 10.07
CA ASP A 12 7.56 -21.89 9.55
C ASP A 12 6.72 -22.58 8.45
N LEU A 13 5.40 -22.66 8.62
CA LEU A 13 4.48 -23.15 7.60
C LEU A 13 4.47 -22.29 6.33
N VAL A 14 4.59 -20.97 6.48
CA VAL A 14 4.76 -20.05 5.32
C VAL A 14 6.06 -20.34 4.58
N ARG A 15 7.18 -20.54 5.29
CA ARG A 15 8.47 -20.92 4.69
C ARG A 15 8.41 -22.24 3.93
N GLU A 16 7.69 -23.21 4.48
CA GLU A 16 7.54 -24.54 3.87
C GLU A 16 6.68 -24.48 2.59
N ARG A 17 5.57 -23.75 2.62
CA ARG A 17 4.63 -23.67 1.48
C ARG A 17 5.10 -22.72 0.38
N ALA A 18 5.77 -21.63 0.74
CA ALA A 18 6.27 -20.65 -0.21
C ALA A 18 7.58 -21.15 -0.83
N ARG A 19 7.49 -21.84 -1.96
CA ARG A 19 8.66 -22.39 -2.65
C ARG A 19 9.57 -21.27 -3.15
N LEU A 20 10.81 -21.29 -2.66
CA LEU A 20 11.82 -20.25 -2.94
C LEU A 20 12.08 -20.07 -4.44
N ASP A 21 12.18 -21.17 -5.19
CA ASP A 21 12.43 -21.15 -6.64
C ASP A 21 11.27 -20.50 -7.42
N GLU A 22 10.03 -20.76 -7.03
CA GLU A 22 8.86 -20.13 -7.64
C GLU A 22 8.83 -18.61 -7.39
N VAL A 23 8.99 -18.21 -6.12
CA VAL A 23 8.96 -16.80 -5.72
C VAL A 23 10.11 -16.01 -6.36
N VAL A 24 11.32 -16.57 -6.36
CA VAL A 24 12.49 -15.89 -6.94
C VAL A 24 12.41 -15.80 -8.46
N SER A 25 11.86 -16.80 -9.14
CA SER A 25 11.76 -16.82 -10.62
C SER A 25 10.89 -15.71 -11.19
N GLU A 26 10.02 -15.10 -10.39
CA GLU A 26 9.22 -13.93 -10.79
C GLU A 26 10.07 -12.67 -10.98
N HIS A 27 11.26 -12.64 -10.36
CA HIS A 27 12.13 -11.46 -10.34
C HIS A 27 13.50 -11.71 -10.98
N VAL A 28 13.94 -12.97 -11.02
CA VAL A 28 15.29 -13.37 -11.46
C VAL A 28 15.20 -14.53 -12.45
N THR A 29 15.82 -14.38 -13.60
CA THR A 29 15.98 -15.49 -14.55
C THR A 29 17.01 -16.47 -13.99
N LEU A 30 16.53 -17.61 -13.49
CA LEU A 30 17.35 -18.65 -12.87
C LEU A 30 17.83 -19.68 -13.89
N ARG A 31 19.08 -20.15 -13.73
CA ARG A 31 19.68 -21.25 -14.49
C ARG A 31 20.26 -22.28 -13.53
N THR A 32 20.19 -23.55 -13.88
CA THR A 32 20.81 -24.61 -13.08
C THR A 32 22.31 -24.38 -12.94
N ALA A 33 22.84 -24.50 -11.71
CA ALA A 33 24.24 -24.21 -11.37
C ALA A 33 24.92 -25.39 -10.65
N GLY A 34 24.37 -26.60 -10.76
CA GLY A 34 24.81 -27.82 -10.10
C GLY A 34 23.65 -28.55 -9.44
N ILE A 35 23.97 -29.65 -8.72
CA ILE A 35 22.95 -30.51 -8.10
C ILE A 35 22.21 -29.69 -7.03
N GLY A 36 20.89 -29.47 -7.22
CA GLY A 36 20.03 -28.78 -6.27
C GLY A 36 20.30 -27.28 -6.09
N SER A 37 21.08 -26.68 -7.01
CA SER A 37 21.42 -25.26 -6.98
C SER A 37 21.04 -24.55 -8.29
N MET A 38 20.56 -23.32 -8.18
CA MET A 38 20.28 -22.45 -9.32
C MET A 38 20.94 -21.10 -9.11
N LYS A 39 21.26 -20.39 -10.20
CA LYS A 39 21.87 -19.06 -10.16
C LYS A 39 21.27 -18.11 -11.17
N GLY A 40 21.35 -16.81 -10.88
CA GLY A 40 20.94 -15.72 -11.75
C GLY A 40 21.67 -14.42 -11.44
N LEU A 41 21.33 -13.35 -12.13
CA LEU A 41 21.78 -12.01 -11.79
C LEU A 41 21.08 -11.54 -10.51
N CYS A 42 21.80 -10.88 -9.64
CA CYS A 42 21.25 -10.39 -8.37
C CYS A 42 20.25 -9.26 -8.61
N PRO A 43 19.04 -9.30 -7.98
CA PRO A 43 18.09 -8.21 -8.09
C PRO A 43 18.37 -7.06 -7.12
N PHE A 44 19.41 -7.18 -6.27
CA PHE A 44 19.73 -6.23 -5.20
C PHE A 44 20.96 -5.37 -5.47
N HIS A 45 21.73 -5.66 -6.51
CA HIS A 45 22.85 -4.85 -6.99
C HIS A 45 23.09 -5.09 -8.48
N ASP A 46 23.70 -4.12 -9.14
CA ASP A 46 24.04 -4.22 -10.56
C ASP A 46 25.23 -5.13 -10.77
N GLU A 47 25.06 -6.17 -11.60
CA GLU A 47 26.12 -7.09 -11.99
C GLU A 47 25.93 -7.62 -13.42
N LYS A 48 27.02 -8.00 -14.06
CA LYS A 48 27.00 -8.63 -15.39
C LYS A 48 27.21 -10.14 -15.34
N THR A 49 27.75 -10.64 -14.24
CA THR A 49 28.05 -12.06 -14.03
C THR A 49 27.18 -12.61 -12.91
N PRO A 50 26.42 -13.69 -13.14
CA PRO A 50 25.51 -14.22 -12.13
C PRO A 50 26.22 -14.62 -10.83
N SER A 51 25.91 -13.95 -9.73
CA SER A 51 26.42 -14.24 -8.38
C SER A 51 25.33 -14.59 -7.37
N PHE A 52 24.05 -14.42 -7.75
CA PHE A 52 22.90 -14.77 -6.93
C PHE A 52 22.59 -16.25 -7.04
N ASN A 53 22.70 -16.97 -5.94
CA ASN A 53 22.48 -18.42 -5.88
C ASN A 53 21.31 -18.77 -4.98
N ILE A 54 20.52 -19.78 -5.37
CA ILE A 54 19.47 -20.35 -4.55
C ILE A 54 19.66 -21.85 -4.40
N ARG A 55 19.26 -22.37 -3.25
CA ARG A 55 19.14 -23.81 -2.96
C ARG A 55 17.69 -24.09 -2.55
N PRO A 56 16.78 -24.39 -3.49
CA PRO A 56 15.36 -24.54 -3.23
C PRO A 56 15.03 -25.56 -2.15
N GLN A 57 15.71 -26.71 -2.14
CA GLN A 57 15.50 -27.76 -1.15
C GLN A 57 15.88 -27.34 0.29
N LEU A 58 16.81 -26.40 0.43
CA LEU A 58 17.20 -25.82 1.72
C LEU A 58 16.44 -24.55 2.06
N GLY A 59 15.61 -24.06 1.13
CA GLY A 59 14.87 -22.80 1.32
C GLY A 59 15.76 -21.56 1.47
N HIS A 60 17.01 -21.61 0.93
CA HIS A 60 18.01 -20.56 1.18
C HIS A 60 18.55 -19.96 -0.12
N TRP A 61 18.78 -18.65 -0.09
CA TRP A 61 19.44 -17.91 -1.15
C TRP A 61 20.64 -17.11 -0.60
N HIS A 62 21.63 -16.87 -1.45
CA HIS A 62 22.79 -16.06 -1.13
C HIS A 62 23.38 -15.43 -2.40
N CYS A 63 23.73 -14.16 -2.32
CA CYS A 63 24.46 -13.46 -3.36
C CYS A 63 25.93 -13.31 -2.97
N PHE A 64 26.83 -13.88 -3.76
CA PHE A 64 28.28 -13.79 -3.53
C PHE A 64 28.87 -12.43 -3.97
N GLY A 65 28.10 -11.59 -4.68
CA GLY A 65 28.52 -10.24 -5.08
C GLY A 65 28.29 -9.20 -3.98
N CYS A 66 27.09 -9.11 -3.42
CA CYS A 66 26.76 -8.13 -2.38
C CYS A 66 26.72 -8.70 -0.96
N GLY A 67 26.88 -10.04 -0.78
CA GLY A 67 26.86 -10.69 0.54
C GLY A 67 25.49 -10.88 1.15
N GLU A 68 24.41 -10.48 0.47
CA GLU A 68 23.05 -10.62 0.95
C GLU A 68 22.56 -12.06 0.85
N GLY A 69 21.72 -12.50 1.80
CA GLY A 69 21.20 -13.85 1.82
C GLY A 69 20.05 -14.04 2.82
N GLY A 70 19.41 -15.21 2.74
CA GLY A 70 18.35 -15.57 3.67
C GLY A 70 17.35 -16.59 3.11
N ASP A 71 16.13 -16.57 3.63
CA ASP A 71 15.00 -17.42 3.24
C ASP A 71 14.04 -16.71 2.28
N VAL A 72 12.93 -17.36 1.93
CA VAL A 72 11.91 -16.79 1.04
C VAL A 72 11.28 -15.52 1.62
N ILE A 73 11.11 -15.43 2.95
CA ILE A 73 10.54 -14.26 3.61
C ILE A 73 11.51 -13.08 3.48
N SER A 74 12.79 -13.28 3.76
CA SER A 74 13.82 -12.25 3.63
C SER A 74 13.99 -11.79 2.15
N PHE A 75 13.83 -12.68 1.18
CA PHE A 75 13.80 -12.31 -0.23
C PHE A 75 12.63 -11.37 -0.54
N VAL A 76 11.41 -11.74 -0.12
CA VAL A 76 10.21 -10.93 -0.33
C VAL A 76 10.28 -9.59 0.40
N GLN A 77 10.83 -9.57 1.63
CA GLN A 77 11.09 -8.31 2.35
C GLN A 77 11.96 -7.35 1.54
N LYS A 78 13.07 -7.85 1.01
CA LYS A 78 14.03 -7.03 0.27
C LYS A 78 13.51 -6.57 -1.09
N ILE A 79 12.97 -7.49 -1.90
CA ILE A 79 12.53 -7.16 -3.26
C ILE A 79 11.29 -6.25 -3.27
N ASN A 80 10.45 -6.32 -2.24
CA ASN A 80 9.23 -5.55 -2.14
C ASN A 80 9.30 -4.42 -1.08
N HIS A 81 10.44 -4.24 -0.41
CA HIS A 81 10.63 -3.26 0.68
C HIS A 81 9.61 -3.41 1.82
N LEU A 82 9.28 -4.66 2.17
CA LEU A 82 8.31 -4.99 3.20
C LEU A 82 8.97 -5.16 4.57
N SER A 83 8.21 -4.92 5.64
CA SER A 83 8.54 -5.42 6.97
C SER A 83 8.40 -6.94 7.01
N PHE A 84 8.95 -7.57 8.05
CA PHE A 84 8.83 -9.02 8.24
C PHE A 84 7.36 -9.47 8.27
N VAL A 85 6.52 -8.77 9.02
CA VAL A 85 5.08 -9.09 9.15
C VAL A 85 4.36 -8.95 7.82
N GLU A 86 4.59 -7.85 7.08
CA GLU A 86 3.98 -7.64 5.75
C GLU A 86 4.41 -8.74 4.75
N ALA A 87 5.67 -9.16 4.77
CA ALA A 87 6.16 -10.23 3.90
C ALA A 87 5.53 -11.59 4.25
N VAL A 88 5.41 -11.91 5.55
CA VAL A 88 4.74 -13.14 6.01
C VAL A 88 3.26 -13.11 5.66
N GLU A 89 2.56 -12.01 5.89
CA GLU A 89 1.13 -11.85 5.53
C GLU A 89 0.90 -11.99 4.02
N MET A 90 1.76 -11.40 3.20
CA MET A 90 1.71 -11.49 1.74
C MET A 90 1.86 -12.95 1.27
N LEU A 91 2.90 -13.64 1.75
CA LEU A 91 3.14 -15.05 1.42
C LEU A 91 2.03 -15.95 1.96
N ALA A 92 1.57 -15.74 3.18
CA ALA A 92 0.47 -16.49 3.78
C ALA A 92 -0.82 -16.38 2.95
N GLY A 93 -1.17 -15.17 2.51
CA GLY A 93 -2.31 -14.94 1.62
C GLY A 93 -2.17 -15.67 0.29
N ARG A 94 -0.99 -15.65 -0.31
CA ARG A 94 -0.71 -16.31 -1.59
C ARG A 94 -0.74 -17.84 -1.52
N TYR A 95 -0.19 -18.40 -0.44
CA TYR A 95 -0.05 -19.87 -0.28
C TYR A 95 -1.10 -20.49 0.63
N GLY A 96 -2.15 -19.75 1.00
CA GLY A 96 -3.29 -20.26 1.77
C GLY A 96 -2.94 -20.67 3.19
N VAL A 97 -2.01 -19.98 3.86
CA VAL A 97 -1.67 -20.18 5.26
C VAL A 97 -2.51 -19.27 6.14
N GLN A 98 -3.20 -19.82 7.12
CA GLN A 98 -3.90 -19.04 8.14
C GLN A 98 -2.92 -18.65 9.25
N LEU A 99 -2.72 -17.35 9.44
CA LEU A 99 -1.82 -16.82 10.46
C LEU A 99 -2.58 -16.63 11.79
N GLN A 100 -1.92 -16.97 12.89
CA GLN A 100 -2.38 -16.66 14.25
C GLN A 100 -1.34 -15.77 14.92
N TYR A 101 -1.83 -14.77 15.67
CA TYR A 101 -0.98 -13.84 16.39
C TYR A 101 -0.96 -14.21 17.87
N GLU A 102 0.24 -14.22 18.48
CA GLU A 102 0.37 -14.41 19.91
C GLU A 102 -0.12 -13.15 20.63
N ASP A 103 -0.96 -13.35 21.64
CA ASP A 103 -1.39 -12.26 22.52
C ASP A 103 -0.17 -11.74 23.29
N ALA A 104 0.31 -10.57 22.94
CA ALA A 104 1.22 -9.82 23.80
C ALA A 104 0.43 -9.45 25.06
N GLY A 105 0.73 -10.12 26.18
CA GLY A 105 0.00 -10.11 27.43
C GLY A 105 -0.64 -8.78 27.81
N GLN A 106 -1.92 -8.86 28.19
CA GLN A 106 -2.73 -7.83 28.84
C GLN A 106 -2.71 -6.42 28.22
N GLY A 107 -3.26 -6.35 27.03
CA GLY A 107 -3.72 -5.11 26.41
C GLY A 107 -4.76 -5.48 25.38
N ARG A 108 -6.03 -5.64 25.80
CA ARG A 108 -7.18 -5.83 24.91
C ARG A 108 -7.35 -4.63 23.98
N GLY A 109 -6.46 -4.47 23.03
CA GLY A 109 -6.68 -3.70 21.81
C GLY A 109 -7.32 -4.62 20.80
N ASN A 110 -8.49 -4.24 20.34
CA ASN A 110 -9.38 -4.89 19.37
C ASN A 110 -8.67 -5.12 18.03
N ARG A 111 -7.74 -6.11 17.95
CA ARG A 111 -7.15 -6.53 16.69
C ARG A 111 -7.97 -7.66 16.12
N PRO A 112 -8.46 -7.53 14.89
CA PRO A 112 -9.12 -8.65 14.22
C PRO A 112 -8.12 -9.79 14.07
N ASP A 113 -8.59 -11.02 14.23
CA ASP A 113 -7.84 -12.18 13.82
C ASP A 113 -7.56 -12.15 12.30
N PHE A 114 -6.72 -13.03 11.81
CA PHE A 114 -6.40 -13.09 10.38
C PHE A 114 -7.65 -13.27 9.50
N GLY A 115 -8.63 -14.05 9.95
CA GLY A 115 -9.90 -14.24 9.24
C GLY A 115 -10.67 -12.93 9.10
N THR A 116 -10.77 -12.15 10.16
CA THR A 116 -11.39 -10.83 10.15
C THR A 116 -10.62 -9.86 9.27
N ARG A 117 -9.27 -9.80 9.35
CA ARG A 117 -8.45 -8.94 8.47
C ARG A 117 -8.69 -9.28 7.00
N ARG A 118 -8.66 -10.56 6.63
CA ARG A 118 -8.91 -11.02 5.26
C ARG A 118 -10.29 -10.61 4.77
N ARG A 119 -11.32 -10.79 5.59
CA ARG A 119 -12.69 -10.37 5.25
C ARG A 119 -12.78 -8.86 5.01
N LEU A 120 -12.07 -8.03 5.80
CA LEU A 120 -12.04 -6.58 5.57
C LEU A 120 -11.36 -6.24 4.24
N LEU A 121 -10.25 -6.89 3.89
CA LEU A 121 -9.57 -6.68 2.60
C LEU A 121 -10.46 -7.13 1.44
N ASP A 122 -11.14 -8.27 1.55
CA ASP A 122 -12.08 -8.75 0.54
C ASP A 122 -13.25 -7.77 0.33
N ALA A 123 -13.79 -7.17 1.41
CA ALA A 123 -14.81 -6.14 1.31
C ALA A 123 -14.32 -4.90 0.56
N HIS A 124 -13.08 -4.46 0.81
CA HIS A 124 -12.50 -3.30 0.11
C HIS A 124 -12.19 -3.60 -1.36
N ALA A 125 -11.74 -4.81 -1.69
CA ALA A 125 -11.51 -5.21 -3.07
C ALA A 125 -12.82 -5.21 -3.88
N ILE A 126 -13.91 -5.75 -3.31
CA ILE A 126 -15.24 -5.71 -3.92
C ILE A 126 -15.75 -4.26 -4.06
N ALA A 127 -15.52 -3.43 -3.04
CA ALA A 127 -15.92 -2.02 -3.09
C ALA A 127 -15.15 -1.25 -4.18
N GLU A 128 -13.84 -1.52 -4.35
CA GLU A 128 -13.03 -0.92 -5.42
C GLU A 128 -13.58 -1.31 -6.79
N GLU A 129 -13.80 -2.59 -7.04
CA GLU A 129 -14.38 -3.09 -8.30
C GLU A 129 -15.73 -2.42 -8.58
N TYR A 130 -16.62 -2.42 -7.58
CA TYR A 130 -17.93 -1.78 -7.68
C TYR A 130 -17.83 -0.29 -8.03
N TYR A 131 -17.02 0.50 -7.32
CA TYR A 131 -16.89 1.93 -7.58
C TYR A 131 -16.28 2.23 -8.96
N ARG A 132 -15.34 1.40 -9.43
CA ARG A 132 -14.76 1.51 -10.77
C ARG A 132 -15.82 1.28 -11.85
N GLU A 133 -16.67 0.26 -11.70
CA GLU A 133 -17.78 0.01 -12.60
C GLU A 133 -18.77 1.18 -12.61
N GLN A 134 -19.10 1.73 -11.44
CA GLN A 134 -20.01 2.86 -11.32
C GLN A 134 -19.49 4.12 -12.03
N LEU A 135 -18.18 4.31 -12.19
CA LEU A 135 -17.63 5.45 -12.93
C LEU A 135 -18.05 5.45 -14.42
N GLY A 136 -18.33 4.29 -14.99
CA GLY A 136 -18.83 4.13 -16.35
C GLY A 136 -20.33 4.45 -16.54
N THR A 137 -21.10 4.60 -15.45
CA THR A 137 -22.56 4.78 -15.51
C THR A 137 -22.96 6.24 -15.83
N PRO A 138 -24.19 6.48 -16.32
CA PRO A 138 -24.68 7.84 -16.51
C PRO A 138 -24.65 8.70 -15.26
N ALA A 139 -24.91 8.12 -14.08
CA ALA A 139 -24.88 8.81 -12.78
C ALA A 139 -23.51 9.44 -12.45
N ALA A 140 -22.43 8.90 -13.00
CA ALA A 140 -21.08 9.38 -12.78
C ALA A 140 -20.62 10.47 -13.75
N GLU A 141 -21.48 11.03 -14.59
CA GLU A 141 -21.11 12.07 -15.57
C GLU A 141 -20.41 13.26 -14.91
N VAL A 142 -20.91 13.74 -13.77
CA VAL A 142 -20.29 14.83 -13.01
C VAL A 142 -18.86 14.47 -12.57
N GLY A 143 -18.62 13.20 -12.21
CA GLY A 143 -17.30 12.70 -11.84
C GLY A 143 -16.35 12.63 -13.02
N ARG A 144 -16.80 12.09 -14.17
CA ARG A 144 -16.00 12.05 -15.39
C ARG A 144 -15.65 13.44 -15.89
N ARG A 145 -16.61 14.38 -15.87
CA ARG A 145 -16.37 15.79 -16.23
C ARG A 145 -15.30 16.41 -15.33
N PHE A 146 -15.37 16.19 -14.01
CA PHE A 146 -14.37 16.65 -13.06
C PHE A 146 -12.95 16.14 -13.40
N LEU A 147 -12.82 14.87 -13.79
CA LEU A 147 -11.54 14.28 -14.21
C LEU A 147 -11.05 14.91 -15.53
N THR A 148 -11.90 15.01 -16.54
CA THR A 148 -11.57 15.57 -17.84
C THR A 148 -11.14 17.04 -17.74
N GLU A 149 -11.83 17.86 -16.94
CA GLU A 149 -11.45 19.27 -16.70
C GLU A 149 -10.05 19.42 -16.08
N ARG A 150 -9.50 18.36 -15.49
CA ARG A 150 -8.15 18.30 -14.90
C ARG A 150 -7.14 17.54 -15.75
N GLY A 151 -7.52 17.21 -16.98
CA GLY A 151 -6.65 16.49 -17.90
C GLY A 151 -6.50 15.01 -17.64
N PHE A 152 -7.38 14.41 -16.81
CA PHE A 152 -7.38 12.98 -16.54
C PHE A 152 -8.38 12.28 -17.47
N ASP A 153 -7.87 11.47 -18.38
CA ASP A 153 -8.65 10.62 -19.27
C ASP A 153 -9.08 9.31 -18.59
N GLN A 154 -9.72 8.44 -19.35
CA GLN A 154 -10.19 7.15 -18.85
C GLN A 154 -9.04 6.23 -18.46
N ASP A 155 -7.93 6.27 -19.18
CA ASP A 155 -6.76 5.42 -18.90
C ASP A 155 -6.08 5.87 -17.60
N ALA A 156 -5.96 7.18 -17.37
CA ALA A 156 -5.50 7.73 -16.11
C ALA A 156 -6.42 7.31 -14.95
N ALA A 157 -7.74 7.45 -15.11
CA ALA A 157 -8.69 7.01 -14.09
C ALA A 157 -8.57 5.51 -13.77
N ALA A 158 -8.41 4.67 -14.81
CA ALA A 158 -8.24 3.23 -14.65
C ALA A 158 -6.92 2.88 -13.97
N HIS A 159 -5.80 3.54 -14.33
CA HIS A 159 -4.48 3.32 -13.75
C HIS A 159 -4.46 3.56 -12.24
N PHE A 160 -5.10 4.64 -11.78
CA PHE A 160 -5.19 4.97 -10.36
C PHE A 160 -6.37 4.30 -9.64
N GLY A 161 -7.21 3.55 -10.35
CA GLY A 161 -8.37 2.87 -9.79
C GLY A 161 -9.49 3.81 -9.36
N VAL A 162 -9.57 5.00 -9.97
CA VAL A 162 -10.61 6.00 -9.64
C VAL A 162 -11.99 5.41 -9.91
N GLY A 163 -12.91 5.62 -8.98
CA GLY A 163 -14.27 5.15 -9.05
C GLY A 163 -15.29 6.24 -8.69
N PHE A 164 -16.56 5.88 -8.73
CA PHE A 164 -17.66 6.74 -8.35
C PHE A 164 -18.57 6.03 -7.34
N ALA A 165 -18.88 6.69 -6.24
CA ALA A 165 -19.86 6.24 -5.28
C ALA A 165 -21.22 6.84 -5.64
N PRO A 166 -22.23 6.04 -6.01
CA PRO A 166 -23.57 6.53 -6.33
C PRO A 166 -24.22 7.27 -5.15
N GLU A 167 -25.27 8.06 -5.42
CA GLU A 167 -25.97 8.83 -4.39
C GLU A 167 -26.84 7.98 -3.45
N GLY A 168 -27.11 6.72 -3.82
CA GLY A 168 -27.93 5.80 -3.03
C GLY A 168 -27.41 5.60 -1.60
N TRP A 169 -28.31 5.28 -0.69
CA TRP A 169 -28.00 5.10 0.72
C TRP A 169 -27.39 3.75 1.07
N ASP A 170 -27.63 2.72 0.23
CA ASP A 170 -27.31 1.31 0.47
C ASP A 170 -26.81 0.58 -0.78
N SER A 171 -26.35 1.34 -1.79
CA SER A 171 -25.93 0.78 -3.08
C SER A 171 -24.77 -0.20 -2.94
N LEU A 172 -23.68 0.20 -2.30
CA LEU A 172 -22.56 -0.69 -1.99
C LEU A 172 -22.92 -1.70 -0.89
N THR A 173 -23.62 -1.25 0.14
CA THR A 173 -24.09 -2.13 1.24
C THR A 173 -24.88 -3.30 0.71
N GLY A 174 -25.76 -3.10 -0.26
CA GLY A 174 -26.52 -4.16 -0.94
C GLY A 174 -25.63 -5.17 -1.64
N VAL A 175 -24.62 -4.70 -2.38
CA VAL A 175 -23.64 -5.57 -3.04
C VAL A 175 -22.84 -6.40 -2.03
N LEU A 176 -22.33 -5.78 -0.96
CA LEU A 176 -21.55 -6.50 0.05
C LEU A 176 -22.40 -7.52 0.82
N ARG A 177 -23.64 -7.18 1.18
CA ARG A 177 -24.58 -8.13 1.79
C ARG A 177 -24.88 -9.32 0.90
N SER A 178 -25.05 -9.13 -0.40
CA SER A 178 -25.26 -10.22 -1.36
C SER A 178 -24.05 -11.15 -1.48
N ARG A 179 -22.85 -10.66 -1.15
CA ARG A 179 -21.61 -11.43 -1.07
C ARG A 179 -21.35 -12.02 0.31
N GLY A 180 -22.35 -11.98 1.22
CA GLY A 180 -22.30 -12.61 2.54
C GLY A 180 -21.51 -11.85 3.60
N PHE A 181 -21.37 -10.52 3.48
CA PHE A 181 -20.81 -9.70 4.55
C PHE A 181 -21.85 -9.35 5.59
N THR A 182 -21.50 -9.54 6.85
CA THR A 182 -22.33 -9.17 7.99
C THR A 182 -22.26 -7.66 8.27
N GLU A 183 -23.26 -7.12 8.96
CA GLU A 183 -23.27 -5.71 9.36
C GLU A 183 -22.08 -5.33 10.26
N ALA A 184 -21.63 -6.26 11.10
CA ALA A 184 -20.44 -6.08 11.94
C ALA A 184 -19.17 -5.93 11.09
N GLU A 185 -18.99 -6.78 10.07
CA GLU A 185 -17.86 -6.66 9.12
C GLU A 185 -17.92 -5.35 8.32
N LEU A 186 -19.11 -4.96 7.84
CA LEU A 186 -19.30 -3.71 7.11
C LEU A 186 -18.96 -2.49 7.98
N THR A 187 -19.38 -2.49 9.24
CA THR A 187 -19.05 -1.41 10.19
C THR A 187 -17.55 -1.39 10.49
N ALA A 188 -16.94 -2.55 10.73
CA ALA A 188 -15.50 -2.68 10.99
C ALA A 188 -14.64 -2.27 9.78
N SER A 189 -15.15 -2.42 8.55
CA SER A 189 -14.44 -2.01 7.32
C SER A 189 -14.38 -0.47 7.14
N GLY A 190 -15.29 0.28 7.78
CA GLY A 190 -15.42 1.72 7.57
C GLY A 190 -16.02 2.11 6.20
N LEU A 191 -16.56 1.14 5.43
CA LEU A 191 -17.27 1.39 4.17
C LEU A 191 -18.69 1.90 4.40
N VAL A 192 -19.22 1.72 5.58
CA VAL A 192 -20.54 2.19 6.00
C VAL A 192 -20.44 3.12 7.20
N SER A 193 -21.49 3.89 7.41
CA SER A 193 -21.69 4.72 8.60
C SER A 193 -22.94 4.26 9.33
N GLN A 194 -22.96 4.41 10.65
CA GLN A 194 -24.11 4.07 11.49
C GLN A 194 -25.11 5.23 11.51
N GLY A 195 -26.35 4.94 11.17
CA GLY A 195 -27.48 5.85 11.26
C GLY A 195 -28.56 5.36 12.24
N GLN A 196 -29.62 6.14 12.39
CA GLN A 196 -30.75 5.79 13.27
C GLN A 196 -31.53 4.55 12.79
N ARG A 197 -31.51 4.26 11.48
CA ARG A 197 -32.25 3.16 10.85
C ARG A 197 -31.35 1.99 10.44
N GLY A 198 -30.11 1.94 10.91
CA GLY A 198 -29.10 0.95 10.53
C GLY A 198 -27.93 1.56 9.77
N VAL A 199 -27.11 0.74 9.15
CA VAL A 199 -25.94 1.19 8.40
C VAL A 199 -26.33 1.68 7.00
N TYR A 200 -25.56 2.67 6.53
CA TYR A 200 -25.69 3.23 5.19
C TYR A 200 -24.31 3.48 4.57
N ASP A 201 -24.24 3.58 3.24
CA ASP A 201 -23.01 3.80 2.50
C ASP A 201 -22.31 5.09 2.95
N ARG A 202 -21.04 4.97 3.33
CA ARG A 202 -20.26 6.12 3.79
C ARG A 202 -20.00 7.13 2.68
N PHE A 203 -19.71 6.67 1.49
CA PHE A 203 -19.44 7.50 0.33
C PHE A 203 -20.67 7.52 -0.57
N ARG A 204 -21.15 8.71 -0.92
CA ARG A 204 -22.34 8.89 -1.77
C ARG A 204 -22.20 10.14 -2.63
N GLY A 205 -22.49 10.02 -3.94
CA GLY A 205 -22.37 11.13 -4.89
C GLY A 205 -20.95 11.69 -5.02
N ARG A 206 -19.92 10.84 -4.86
CA ARG A 206 -18.52 11.29 -4.78
C ARG A 206 -17.62 10.52 -5.74
N LEU A 207 -16.58 11.19 -6.26
CA LEU A 207 -15.41 10.47 -6.78
C LEU A 207 -14.66 9.83 -5.63
N VAL A 208 -14.16 8.61 -5.85
CA VAL A 208 -13.41 7.85 -4.87
C VAL A 208 -12.06 7.38 -5.44
N TRP A 209 -11.04 7.41 -4.62
CA TRP A 209 -9.70 6.88 -4.90
C TRP A 209 -9.41 5.75 -3.93
N PRO A 210 -9.04 4.55 -4.39
CA PRO A 210 -8.62 3.48 -3.50
C PRO A 210 -7.30 3.85 -2.83
N ILE A 211 -7.26 3.72 -1.52
CA ILE A 211 -6.03 3.84 -0.74
C ILE A 211 -5.50 2.43 -0.54
N ARG A 212 -4.28 2.16 -1.02
CA ARG A 212 -3.69 0.83 -1.00
C ARG A 212 -2.51 0.77 -0.03
N ASP A 213 -2.33 -0.42 0.56
CA ASP A 213 -1.10 -0.72 1.28
C ASP A 213 0.08 -0.91 0.31
N ILE A 214 1.28 -1.05 0.84
CA ILE A 214 2.50 -1.21 0.02
C ILE A 214 2.47 -2.48 -0.86
N THR A 215 1.62 -3.45 -0.54
CA THR A 215 1.46 -4.70 -1.30
C THR A 215 0.39 -4.60 -2.39
N GLY A 216 -0.33 -3.47 -2.45
CA GLY A 216 -1.37 -3.18 -3.44
C GLY A 216 -2.79 -3.57 -3.02
N ASN A 217 -2.99 -4.04 -1.77
CA ASN A 217 -4.35 -4.31 -1.28
C ASN A 217 -5.06 -3.00 -0.94
N THR A 218 -6.30 -2.86 -1.37
CA THR A 218 -7.13 -1.72 -0.98
C THR A 218 -7.54 -1.83 0.48
N ILE A 219 -7.18 -0.84 1.27
CA ILE A 219 -7.40 -0.76 2.72
C ILE A 219 -8.33 0.37 3.13
N GLY A 220 -8.68 1.24 2.20
CA GLY A 220 -9.56 2.38 2.41
C GLY A 220 -9.81 3.15 1.13
N PHE A 221 -10.55 4.24 1.26
CA PHE A 221 -10.85 5.15 0.15
C PHE A 221 -10.75 6.60 0.62
N GLY A 222 -10.27 7.46 -0.29
CA GLY A 222 -10.50 8.89 -0.22
C GLY A 222 -11.60 9.29 -1.18
N ALA A 223 -12.48 10.20 -0.78
CA ALA A 223 -13.61 10.60 -1.59
C ALA A 223 -13.73 12.12 -1.67
N ARG A 224 -13.94 12.65 -2.88
CA ARG A 224 -14.15 14.06 -3.14
C ARG A 224 -15.61 14.35 -3.41
N ARG A 225 -16.13 15.36 -2.73
CA ARG A 225 -17.46 15.90 -2.98
C ARG A 225 -17.54 16.52 -4.38
N LEU A 226 -18.62 16.20 -5.10
CA LEU A 226 -18.91 16.73 -6.44
C LEU A 226 -20.14 17.62 -6.48
N LEU A 227 -21.13 17.32 -5.62
CA LEU A 227 -22.45 17.94 -5.64
C LEU A 227 -22.57 19.01 -4.55
N ASP A 228 -23.24 20.13 -4.86
CA ASP A 228 -23.52 21.19 -3.89
C ASP A 228 -24.56 20.76 -2.85
N SER A 229 -25.40 19.75 -3.18
CA SER A 229 -26.34 19.12 -2.25
C SER A 229 -25.66 18.33 -1.12
N ASP A 230 -24.42 17.89 -1.32
CA ASP A 230 -23.64 17.21 -0.29
C ASP A 230 -23.06 18.25 0.70
N GLN A 231 -23.60 18.30 1.90
CA GLN A 231 -23.17 19.21 2.99
C GLN A 231 -21.93 18.69 3.76
N GLY A 232 -21.41 17.52 3.38
CA GLY A 232 -20.21 16.95 4.00
C GLY A 232 -18.91 17.67 3.60
N PRO A 233 -17.77 17.27 4.16
CA PRO A 233 -16.48 17.89 3.85
C PRO A 233 -16.11 17.70 2.39
N LYS A 234 -15.29 18.63 1.85
CA LYS A 234 -14.77 18.56 0.47
C LYS A 234 -14.07 17.22 0.18
N TYR A 235 -13.26 16.74 1.12
CA TYR A 235 -12.66 15.41 1.11
C TYR A 235 -13.10 14.61 2.32
N LEU A 236 -13.47 13.36 2.09
CA LEU A 236 -13.88 12.40 3.12
C LEU A 236 -13.08 11.12 2.93
N ASN A 237 -12.36 10.69 3.94
CA ASN A 237 -11.58 9.45 3.91
C ASN A 237 -12.26 8.36 4.74
N THR A 238 -11.87 7.11 4.49
CA THR A 238 -12.17 5.99 5.40
C THR A 238 -11.73 6.36 6.82
N PRO A 239 -12.50 6.03 7.87
CA PRO A 239 -12.09 6.23 9.25
C PRO A 239 -10.93 5.29 9.63
N GLU A 240 -10.33 5.49 10.80
CA GLU A 240 -9.41 4.50 11.35
C GLU A 240 -10.10 3.13 11.47
N THR A 241 -9.45 2.09 10.94
CA THR A 241 -9.93 0.70 11.00
C THR A 241 -8.79 -0.21 11.39
N ALA A 242 -9.07 -1.49 11.51
CA ALA A 242 -8.04 -2.48 11.79
C ALA A 242 -7.02 -2.69 10.65
N ILE A 243 -7.36 -2.26 9.43
CA ILE A 243 -6.48 -2.37 8.25
C ILE A 243 -6.02 -1.01 7.70
N TYR A 244 -6.58 0.10 8.16
CA TYR A 244 -6.27 1.45 7.68
C TYR A 244 -5.94 2.40 8.82
N HIS A 245 -4.72 2.88 8.85
CA HIS A 245 -4.22 3.87 9.81
C HIS A 245 -3.61 5.05 9.04
N LYS A 246 -4.27 6.21 9.09
CA LYS A 246 -3.89 7.41 8.32
C LYS A 246 -2.44 7.82 8.51
N SER A 247 -1.92 7.68 9.72
CA SER A 247 -0.55 8.06 10.07
C SER A 247 0.53 7.13 9.49
N SER A 248 0.15 5.98 8.94
CA SER A 248 1.07 4.97 8.43
C SER A 248 0.81 4.59 6.97
N VAL A 249 0.07 5.42 6.23
CA VAL A 249 -0.26 5.16 4.83
C VAL A 249 0.05 6.38 3.98
N LEU A 250 0.71 6.16 2.86
CA LEU A 250 0.94 7.16 1.81
C LEU A 250 0.20 6.71 0.55
N TYR A 251 -0.69 7.55 0.05
CA TYR A 251 -1.40 7.32 -1.21
C TYR A 251 -0.40 7.31 -2.38
N GLY A 252 -0.55 6.35 -3.27
CA GLY A 252 0.33 6.18 -4.42
C GLY A 252 1.64 5.45 -4.12
N LEU A 253 1.92 5.05 -2.87
CA LEU A 253 3.15 4.35 -2.52
C LEU A 253 3.26 2.97 -3.19
N ASP A 254 2.15 2.27 -3.34
CA ASP A 254 2.06 0.98 -4.03
C ASP A 254 2.62 1.03 -5.45
N ILE A 255 2.34 2.10 -6.19
CA ILE A 255 2.83 2.31 -7.56
C ILE A 255 4.19 3.04 -7.61
N ALA A 256 4.49 3.92 -6.64
CA ALA A 256 5.72 4.73 -6.59
C ALA A 256 6.94 3.96 -6.04
N ARG A 257 6.74 2.90 -5.24
CA ARG A 257 7.80 2.24 -4.45
C ARG A 257 9.04 1.82 -5.25
N LYS A 258 8.85 1.30 -6.47
CA LYS A 258 9.97 0.88 -7.32
C LYS A 258 10.80 2.07 -7.80
N ALA A 259 10.12 3.16 -8.20
CA ALA A 259 10.78 4.39 -8.62
C ALA A 259 11.49 5.06 -7.44
N ILE A 260 10.85 5.12 -6.26
CA ILE A 260 11.46 5.68 -5.04
C ILE A 260 12.72 4.89 -4.67
N SER A 261 12.65 3.55 -4.69
CA SER A 261 13.79 2.71 -4.37
C SER A 261 14.96 2.88 -5.35
N SER A 262 14.67 2.97 -6.66
CA SER A 262 15.72 3.11 -7.68
C SER A 262 16.32 4.50 -7.75
N GLN A 263 15.51 5.55 -7.52
CA GLN A 263 15.94 6.94 -7.60
C GLN A 263 16.39 7.51 -6.26
N HIS A 264 16.16 6.80 -5.15
CA HIS A 264 16.36 7.28 -3.78
C HIS A 264 15.73 8.66 -3.52
N ARG A 265 14.58 8.90 -4.15
CA ARG A 265 13.86 10.18 -4.11
C ARG A 265 12.38 9.94 -3.90
N VAL A 266 11.74 10.75 -3.05
CA VAL A 266 10.29 10.81 -2.91
C VAL A 266 9.82 12.25 -3.04
N VAL A 267 8.70 12.44 -3.73
CA VAL A 267 8.02 13.73 -3.83
C VAL A 267 6.70 13.62 -3.08
N VAL A 268 6.54 14.41 -2.03
CA VAL A 268 5.33 14.45 -1.21
C VAL A 268 4.47 15.60 -1.66
N VAL A 269 3.28 15.29 -2.17
CA VAL A 269 2.28 16.25 -2.64
C VAL A 269 1.07 16.27 -1.70
N GLU A 270 0.10 17.19 -1.92
CA GLU A 270 -1.01 17.37 -0.97
C GLU A 270 -2.11 16.30 -1.07
N GLY A 271 -2.49 15.90 -2.28
CA GLY A 271 -3.69 15.08 -2.46
C GLY A 271 -3.66 14.08 -3.62
N TYR A 272 -4.81 13.43 -3.81
CA TYR A 272 -4.98 12.34 -4.79
C TYR A 272 -4.74 12.80 -6.23
N THR A 273 -5.32 13.94 -6.60
CA THR A 273 -5.18 14.53 -7.94
C THR A 273 -3.75 14.99 -8.24
N ASP A 274 -3.02 15.41 -7.22
CA ASP A 274 -1.64 15.89 -7.37
C ASP A 274 -0.70 14.72 -7.61
N VAL A 275 -0.93 13.57 -6.92
CA VAL A 275 -0.22 12.32 -7.21
C VAL A 275 -0.50 11.88 -8.65
N MET A 276 -1.78 11.89 -9.08
CA MET A 276 -2.13 11.55 -10.46
C MET A 276 -1.41 12.45 -11.46
N ALA A 277 -1.47 13.76 -11.29
CA ALA A 277 -0.82 14.73 -12.18
C ALA A 277 0.70 14.55 -12.23
N ALA A 278 1.33 14.36 -11.06
CA ALA A 278 2.77 14.13 -10.97
C ALA A 278 3.21 12.87 -11.71
N HIS A 279 2.53 11.75 -11.49
CA HIS A 279 2.84 10.49 -12.19
C HIS A 279 2.67 10.61 -13.70
N LEU A 280 1.58 11.23 -14.18
CA LEU A 280 1.33 11.44 -15.60
C LEU A 280 2.37 12.39 -16.23
N ALA A 281 2.92 13.32 -15.45
CA ALA A 281 4.02 14.19 -15.85
C ALA A 281 5.41 13.52 -15.76
N GLY A 282 5.48 12.21 -15.40
CA GLY A 282 6.73 11.45 -15.30
C GLY A 282 7.40 11.50 -13.91
N VAL A 283 6.82 12.18 -12.93
CA VAL A 283 7.31 12.19 -11.54
C VAL A 283 6.71 10.99 -10.79
N THR A 284 7.20 9.79 -11.12
CA THR A 284 6.66 8.51 -10.62
C THR A 284 7.02 8.19 -9.17
N THR A 285 7.73 9.09 -8.49
CA THR A 285 8.06 9.00 -7.05
C THR A 285 7.10 9.80 -6.16
N ALA A 286 6.02 10.37 -6.74
CA ALA A 286 5.07 11.19 -6.01
C ALA A 286 4.12 10.35 -5.15
N VAL A 287 3.90 10.80 -3.90
CA VAL A 287 2.98 10.22 -2.91
C VAL A 287 2.27 11.33 -2.14
N ALA A 288 1.15 11.01 -1.49
CA ALA A 288 0.45 11.96 -0.61
C ALA A 288 0.06 11.36 0.74
N SER A 289 0.04 12.20 1.77
CA SER A 289 -0.40 11.82 3.12
C SER A 289 -1.91 11.99 3.26
N CYS A 290 -2.70 11.01 3.08
CA CYS A 290 -4.18 10.92 3.10
C CYS A 290 -4.92 11.84 4.12
N GLY A 291 -4.72 13.18 4.05
CA GLY A 291 -5.38 14.17 4.91
C GLY A 291 -4.84 14.25 6.34
N THR A 292 -3.60 13.81 6.58
CA THR A 292 -2.83 14.02 7.82
C THR A 292 -1.53 14.74 7.52
N ALA A 293 -0.90 15.33 8.54
CA ALA A 293 0.46 15.84 8.40
C ALA A 293 1.43 14.66 8.11
N PHE A 294 2.47 14.93 7.32
CA PHE A 294 3.55 14.00 7.12
C PHE A 294 4.34 13.86 8.43
N GLY A 295 4.31 12.68 9.04
CA GLY A 295 4.84 12.47 10.39
C GLY A 295 5.83 11.31 10.48
N ALA A 296 6.29 11.00 11.68
CA ALA A 296 7.35 10.02 11.95
C ALA A 296 7.10 8.63 11.35
N GLU A 297 5.87 8.16 11.31
CA GLU A 297 5.55 6.85 10.71
C GLU A 297 5.71 6.89 9.17
N HIS A 298 5.34 8.00 8.51
CA HIS A 298 5.58 8.20 7.09
C HIS A 298 7.09 8.24 6.79
N VAL A 299 7.88 8.93 7.62
CA VAL A 299 9.35 8.94 7.50
C VAL A 299 9.93 7.53 7.56
N LYS A 300 9.48 6.69 8.51
CA LYS A 300 9.94 5.29 8.61
C LYS A 300 9.66 4.48 7.34
N ILE A 301 8.47 4.67 6.76
CA ILE A 301 8.06 3.98 5.53
C ILE A 301 8.93 4.44 4.36
N VAL A 302 9.10 5.74 4.18
CA VAL A 302 9.91 6.32 3.10
C VAL A 302 11.35 5.86 3.20
N ARG A 303 11.98 5.94 4.38
CA ARG A 303 13.35 5.44 4.61
C ARG A 303 13.50 3.97 4.25
N ARG A 304 12.55 3.13 4.66
CA ARG A 304 12.55 1.70 4.32
C ARG A 304 12.50 1.47 2.81
N VAL A 305 11.62 2.19 2.10
CA VAL A 305 11.48 2.07 0.64
C VAL A 305 12.70 2.60 -0.09
N MET A 306 13.36 3.62 0.42
CA MET A 306 14.66 4.12 -0.09
C MET A 306 15.85 3.19 0.22
N GLY A 307 15.64 2.08 0.96
CA GLY A 307 16.71 1.15 1.34
C GLY A 307 17.53 1.59 2.56
N ASP A 308 17.15 2.68 3.23
CA ASP A 308 17.77 3.14 4.46
C ASP A 308 17.13 2.45 5.67
N SER A 309 17.61 1.26 5.98
CA SER A 309 17.13 0.44 7.10
C SER A 309 17.87 0.67 8.41
N ASN A 310 18.90 1.53 8.44
CA ASN A 310 19.65 1.81 9.65
C ASN A 310 19.25 3.16 10.28
N PRO A 311 18.47 3.18 11.37
CA PRO A 311 18.05 4.42 12.03
C PRO A 311 19.19 5.26 12.58
N SER A 312 20.36 4.65 12.84
CA SER A 312 21.54 5.27 13.42
C SER A 312 22.55 5.74 12.38
N ALA A 313 22.36 5.43 11.11
CA ALA A 313 23.19 5.97 10.04
C ALA A 313 22.79 7.42 9.81
N GLY A 314 23.65 8.36 10.16
CA GLY A 314 23.50 9.77 9.78
C GLY A 314 23.36 9.95 8.25
N LEU A 315 23.23 11.18 7.81
CA LEU A 315 23.21 11.56 6.38
C LEU A 315 24.29 10.78 5.61
N ARG A 316 23.87 9.86 4.73
CA ARG A 316 24.80 9.19 3.82
C ARG A 316 24.97 10.07 2.59
N LEU A 317 26.21 10.32 2.22
CA LEU A 317 26.54 10.85 0.90
C LEU A 317 26.51 9.73 -0.11
N ASN A 318 26.16 10.05 -1.36
CA ASN A 318 26.32 9.14 -2.48
C ASN A 318 27.78 8.64 -2.55
N THR A 319 28.00 7.49 -3.15
CA THR A 319 29.32 6.86 -3.28
C THR A 319 30.34 7.76 -4.02
N ASP A 320 29.85 8.74 -4.80
CA ASP A 320 30.66 9.78 -5.44
C ASP A 320 30.94 11.03 -4.58
N GLY A 321 30.40 11.06 -3.34
CA GLY A 321 30.56 12.17 -2.41
C GLY A 321 29.89 13.50 -2.80
N ARG A 322 29.07 13.50 -3.87
CA ARG A 322 28.52 14.73 -4.47
C ARG A 322 27.06 15.01 -4.14
N GLY A 323 26.41 14.19 -3.34
CA GLY A 323 25.01 14.38 -2.99
C GLY A 323 24.56 13.53 -1.79
N LEU A 324 23.35 13.79 -1.28
CA LEU A 324 22.72 12.98 -0.25
C LEU A 324 22.27 11.65 -0.86
N ALA A 325 22.36 10.58 -0.07
CA ALA A 325 21.96 9.24 -0.49
C ALA A 325 20.45 9.06 -0.66
N GLY A 326 19.65 10.07 -0.32
CA GLY A 326 18.20 10.10 -0.51
C GLY A 326 17.65 11.52 -0.39
N GLU A 327 16.58 11.82 -1.14
CA GLU A 327 15.95 13.12 -1.18
C GLU A 327 14.44 13.00 -0.92
N VAL A 328 13.92 13.84 -0.02
CA VAL A 328 12.47 14.04 0.19
C VAL A 328 12.12 15.46 -0.22
N VAL A 329 11.30 15.59 -1.26
CA VAL A 329 10.84 16.88 -1.77
C VAL A 329 9.39 17.08 -1.36
N PHE A 330 9.11 18.16 -0.65
CA PHE A 330 7.74 18.56 -0.32
C PHE A 330 7.26 19.63 -1.29
N THR A 331 6.10 19.40 -1.90
CA THR A 331 5.44 20.35 -2.80
C THR A 331 4.05 20.61 -2.27
N PHE A 332 3.91 21.69 -1.49
CA PHE A 332 2.66 22.12 -0.92
C PHE A 332 2.20 23.43 -1.56
N ASP A 333 0.89 23.69 -1.54
CA ASP A 333 0.33 24.95 -2.03
C ASP A 333 0.95 26.15 -1.30
N GLY A 334 1.11 27.28 -2.00
CA GLY A 334 1.70 28.49 -1.45
C GLY A 334 0.79 29.24 -0.46
N ASP A 335 -0.35 28.66 -0.10
CA ASP A 335 -1.29 29.22 0.86
C ASP A 335 -0.85 28.98 2.32
N ALA A 336 -1.56 29.59 3.27
CA ALA A 336 -1.24 29.50 4.69
C ALA A 336 -1.31 28.06 5.24
N ALA A 337 -2.14 27.19 4.65
CA ALA A 337 -2.27 25.80 5.06
C ALA A 337 -1.06 24.97 4.57
N GLY A 338 -0.66 25.15 3.32
CA GLY A 338 0.52 24.48 2.73
C GLY A 338 1.82 24.93 3.39
N GLN A 339 1.99 26.22 3.68
CA GLN A 339 3.13 26.73 4.46
C GLN A 339 3.23 26.11 5.85
N LYS A 340 2.08 25.97 6.55
CA LYS A 340 2.04 25.30 7.86
C LYS A 340 2.35 23.81 7.75
N ALA A 341 1.92 23.14 6.65
CA ALA A 341 2.24 21.75 6.40
C ALA A 341 3.75 21.57 6.15
N ALA A 342 4.37 22.47 5.38
CA ALA A 342 5.80 22.46 5.12
C ALA A 342 6.61 22.59 6.42
N LEU A 343 6.27 23.56 7.28
CA LEU A 343 6.96 23.74 8.58
C LEU A 343 6.88 22.48 9.45
N ARG A 344 5.72 21.85 9.53
CA ARG A 344 5.54 20.60 10.31
C ARG A 344 6.30 19.39 9.75
N ALA A 345 6.59 19.38 8.47
CA ALA A 345 7.34 18.30 7.85
C ALA A 345 8.84 18.38 8.15
N PHE A 346 9.34 19.53 8.62
CA PHE A 346 10.74 19.74 9.07
C PHE A 346 10.97 19.43 10.55
N GLU A 347 9.94 19.31 11.39
CA GLU A 347 10.02 18.89 12.80
C GLU A 347 10.12 17.37 12.95
#